data_534d97993f6d55a53417a7a51ba53591
#
_entry.id   534d97993f6d55a53417a7a51ba53591
#
_cell.length_a   1.000
_cell.length_b   1.000
_cell.length_c   1.000
_cell.angle_alpha   90.00
_cell.angle_beta   90.00
_cell.angle_gamma   90.00
#
_symmetry.space_group_name_H-M   'P 1'
#
loop_
_entity.id
_entity.type
_entity.pdbx_description
1 polymer ?
#
loop_
_entity_poly.entity_id
_entity_poly.type
_entity_poly.pdbx_seq_one_letter_code
_entity_poly.pdbx_strand_id
1 'polypeptide(L)'
;MNDPFPVDDDCLSTETFSQETEFRLMGEELRIQQLFGANLGVAAPVWEAALHLCRYFEDQSVELRGRRVIELGAGTGVVGILAARLGAEVTITDLPLALPQLQANVSANVPPAGWPSAPPAVLPLCWGEDHLAFPSDWDLVLCADIVYLPETYPLLVETLAHLCKNGAVAYLSSKMRTEHRTQSFYEEHLQSRFDVELVLRDDKQNNNIYRASKRAEE
;
A
#
# COMPACT_ATOMS: atom_id res chain seq x y z
N MET A 1 7.09 -33.01 22.27
CA MET A 1 6.39 -31.80 21.87
C MET A 1 6.04 -32.01 20.42
N ASN A 2 4.78 -32.28 20.14
CA ASN A 2 4.32 -32.61 18.80
C ASN A 2 3.99 -31.31 18.07
N ASP A 3 4.60 -31.17 16.90
CA ASP A 3 4.29 -30.10 15.95
C ASP A 3 2.82 -30.24 15.49
N PRO A 4 1.98 -29.21 15.59
CA PRO A 4 0.54 -29.34 15.35
C PRO A 4 0.13 -29.28 13.87
N PHE A 5 1.06 -29.18 12.93
CA PHE A 5 0.74 -29.15 11.49
C PHE A 5 1.40 -30.31 10.77
N PRO A 6 0.62 -31.24 10.19
CA PRO A 6 1.17 -32.23 9.29
C PRO A 6 1.63 -31.49 8.02
N VAL A 7 2.94 -31.50 7.76
CA VAL A 7 3.50 -31.09 6.49
C VAL A 7 3.34 -32.28 5.55
N ASP A 8 2.30 -32.27 4.72
CA ASP A 8 2.22 -33.15 3.58
C ASP A 8 3.23 -32.69 2.53
N ASP A 9 4.33 -33.41 2.45
CA ASP A 9 5.51 -33.12 1.61
C ASP A 9 5.28 -33.37 0.11
N ASP A 10 4.06 -33.70 -0.32
CA ASP A 10 3.78 -34.22 -1.66
C ASP A 10 2.89 -33.36 -2.57
N CYS A 11 2.67 -32.05 -2.23
CA CYS A 11 1.82 -31.19 -3.06
C CYS A 11 2.33 -29.75 -3.24
N LEU A 12 3.64 -29.53 -3.31
CA LEU A 12 4.22 -28.25 -3.70
C LEU A 12 4.89 -28.38 -5.07
N SER A 13 4.10 -28.50 -6.13
CA SER A 13 4.57 -28.04 -7.44
C SER A 13 4.68 -26.51 -7.34
N THR A 14 5.87 -26.02 -7.01
CA THR A 14 6.22 -24.61 -6.98
C THR A 14 6.37 -24.08 -8.42
N GLU A 15 5.35 -24.25 -9.25
CA GLU A 15 5.30 -23.57 -10.53
C GLU A 15 5.05 -22.09 -10.25
N THR A 16 6.13 -21.32 -10.26
CA THR A 16 6.04 -19.87 -10.28
C THR A 16 5.66 -19.44 -11.69
N PHE A 17 4.62 -18.63 -11.81
CA PHE A 17 4.30 -17.98 -13.07
C PHE A 17 4.21 -16.47 -12.87
N SER A 18 4.55 -15.74 -13.92
CA SER A 18 4.41 -14.27 -13.91
C SER A 18 3.33 -13.87 -14.89
N GLN A 19 2.58 -12.84 -14.50
CA GLN A 19 1.63 -12.16 -15.36
C GLN A 19 2.01 -10.68 -15.41
N GLU A 20 2.18 -10.13 -16.61
CA GLU A 20 2.34 -8.70 -16.81
C GLU A 20 1.01 -8.10 -17.23
N THR A 21 0.64 -6.97 -16.62
CA THR A 21 -0.58 -6.23 -16.94
C THR A 21 -0.24 -4.76 -17.15
N GLU A 22 -0.76 -4.19 -18.23
CA GLU A 22 -0.64 -2.75 -18.51
C GLU A 22 -1.83 -2.00 -17.92
N PHE A 23 -1.54 -0.91 -17.21
CA PHE A 23 -2.53 -0.01 -16.63
C PHE A 23 -2.36 1.39 -17.20
N ARG A 24 -3.47 2.06 -17.49
CA ARG A 24 -3.50 3.49 -17.83
C ARG A 24 -4.19 4.23 -16.70
N LEU A 25 -3.42 5.03 -15.97
CA LEU A 25 -3.85 5.72 -14.76
C LEU A 25 -3.28 7.15 -14.77
N MET A 26 -4.10 8.16 -14.58
CA MET A 26 -3.70 9.58 -14.53
C MET A 26 -2.84 10.01 -15.74
N GLY A 27 -3.14 9.46 -16.92
CA GLY A 27 -2.38 9.74 -18.15
C GLY A 27 -1.06 8.97 -18.30
N GLU A 28 -0.64 8.20 -17.30
CA GLU A 28 0.56 7.36 -17.31
C GLU A 28 0.25 5.91 -17.72
N GLU A 29 1.18 5.28 -18.46
CA GLU A 29 1.14 3.85 -18.75
C GLU A 29 2.13 3.11 -17.84
N LEU A 30 1.62 2.15 -17.07
CA LEU A 30 2.39 1.34 -16.15
C LEU A 30 2.34 -0.13 -16.57
N ARG A 31 3.49 -0.81 -16.51
CA ARG A 31 3.61 -2.26 -16.71
C ARG A 31 3.90 -2.92 -15.37
N ILE A 32 2.96 -3.69 -14.87
CA ILE A 32 3.05 -4.31 -13.55
C ILE A 32 3.14 -5.82 -13.71
N GLN A 33 4.26 -6.37 -13.27
CA GLN A 33 4.48 -7.81 -13.16
C GLN A 33 3.92 -8.31 -11.83
N GLN A 34 3.19 -9.40 -11.90
CA GLN A 34 2.60 -10.10 -10.76
C GLN A 34 3.20 -11.51 -10.71
N LEU A 35 3.91 -11.85 -9.62
CA LEU A 35 4.61 -13.12 -9.47
C LEU A 35 3.80 -14.05 -8.55
N PHE A 36 3.13 -15.02 -9.13
CA PHE A 36 2.34 -16.01 -8.39
C PHE A 36 3.18 -17.25 -8.07
N GLY A 37 2.92 -17.89 -6.93
CA GLY A 37 3.62 -19.11 -6.51
C GLY A 37 5.00 -18.91 -5.89
N ALA A 38 5.52 -17.68 -5.81
CA ALA A 38 6.82 -17.36 -5.20
C ALA A 38 6.75 -17.13 -3.69
N ASN A 39 5.80 -17.73 -3.00
CA ASN A 39 5.48 -17.49 -1.57
C ASN A 39 5.06 -16.04 -1.24
N LEU A 40 4.77 -15.22 -2.24
CA LEU A 40 4.35 -13.83 -2.06
C LEU A 40 2.93 -13.70 -1.50
N GLY A 41 2.11 -14.74 -1.61
CA GLY A 41 0.75 -14.75 -1.09
C GLY A 41 -0.06 -13.54 -1.58
N VAL A 42 -0.54 -12.75 -0.63
CA VAL A 42 -1.36 -11.54 -0.91
C VAL A 42 -0.58 -10.40 -1.56
N ALA A 43 0.75 -10.40 -1.52
CA ALA A 43 1.58 -9.37 -2.16
C ALA A 43 1.77 -9.62 -3.67
N ALA A 44 1.38 -10.80 -4.19
CA ALA A 44 1.55 -11.14 -5.60
C ALA A 44 0.67 -10.33 -6.57
N PRO A 45 -0.66 -10.19 -6.37
CA PRO A 45 -1.54 -9.55 -7.34
C PRO A 45 -1.64 -8.03 -7.14
N VAL A 46 -2.10 -7.35 -8.20
CA VAL A 46 -2.65 -5.99 -8.09
C VAL A 46 -4.06 -6.09 -7.52
N TRP A 47 -4.32 -5.42 -6.40
CA TRP A 47 -5.64 -5.37 -5.79
C TRP A 47 -6.47 -4.21 -6.35
N GLU A 48 -7.78 -4.45 -6.51
CA GLU A 48 -8.72 -3.42 -7.01
C GLU A 48 -8.70 -2.14 -6.16
N ALA A 49 -8.48 -2.25 -4.85
CA ALA A 49 -8.40 -1.09 -3.97
C ALA A 49 -7.24 -0.15 -4.33
N ALA A 50 -6.12 -0.66 -4.88
CA ALA A 50 -5.03 0.15 -5.37
C ALA A 50 -5.43 0.94 -6.62
N LEU A 51 -6.12 0.30 -7.56
CA LEU A 51 -6.63 0.96 -8.76
C LEU A 51 -7.72 2.00 -8.42
N HIS A 52 -8.55 1.73 -7.42
CA HIS A 52 -9.54 2.69 -6.91
C HIS A 52 -8.88 3.93 -6.32
N LEU A 53 -7.80 3.77 -5.55
CA LEU A 53 -7.06 4.90 -5.00
C LEU A 53 -6.44 5.76 -6.10
N CYS A 54 -5.87 5.14 -7.13
CA CYS A 54 -5.32 5.85 -8.29
C CYS A 54 -6.41 6.64 -9.04
N ARG A 55 -7.58 6.02 -9.30
CA ARG A 55 -8.72 6.70 -9.96
C ARG A 55 -9.28 7.84 -9.11
N TYR A 56 -9.37 7.64 -7.80
CA TYR A 56 -9.79 8.70 -6.88
C TYR A 56 -8.84 9.91 -6.97
N PHE A 57 -7.53 9.70 -7.01
CA PHE A 57 -6.57 10.78 -7.18
C PHE A 57 -6.72 11.50 -8.52
N GLU A 58 -7.03 10.76 -9.59
CA GLU A 58 -7.33 11.33 -10.90
C GLU A 58 -8.59 12.21 -10.85
N ASP A 59 -9.71 11.67 -10.34
CA ASP A 59 -10.99 12.36 -10.26
C ASP A 59 -10.94 13.60 -9.38
N GLN A 60 -10.15 13.56 -8.30
CA GLN A 60 -9.97 14.69 -7.39
C GLN A 60 -8.81 15.62 -7.79
N SER A 61 -8.12 15.31 -8.89
CA SER A 61 -6.94 16.07 -9.34
C SER A 61 -5.91 16.28 -8.22
N VAL A 62 -5.63 15.22 -7.46
CA VAL A 62 -4.69 15.30 -6.32
C VAL A 62 -3.30 15.62 -6.82
N GLU A 63 -2.73 16.73 -6.38
CA GLU A 63 -1.38 17.15 -6.77
C GLU A 63 -0.33 16.32 -6.01
N LEU A 64 0.45 15.54 -6.75
CA LEU A 64 1.50 14.66 -6.22
C LEU A 64 2.91 15.21 -6.45
N ARG A 65 3.08 16.12 -7.43
CA ARG A 65 4.39 16.67 -7.78
C ARG A 65 5.05 17.37 -6.59
N GLY A 66 6.29 16.98 -6.32
CA GLY A 66 7.09 17.52 -5.22
C GLY A 66 6.63 17.11 -3.83
N ARG A 67 5.64 16.22 -3.71
CA ARG A 67 5.21 15.67 -2.42
C ARG A 67 6.13 14.55 -1.98
N ARG A 68 6.39 14.48 -0.69
CA ARG A 68 7.05 13.34 -0.05
C ARG A 68 6.01 12.30 0.32
N VAL A 69 6.11 11.13 -0.30
CA VAL A 69 5.08 10.09 -0.23
C VAL A 69 5.69 8.78 0.27
N ILE A 70 5.00 8.11 1.19
CA ILE A 70 5.32 6.74 1.59
C ILE A 70 4.12 5.83 1.32
N GLU A 71 4.34 4.67 0.71
CA GLU A 71 3.35 3.62 0.52
C GLU A 71 3.62 2.46 1.47
N LEU A 72 2.59 1.99 2.18
CA LEU A 72 2.65 0.86 3.11
C LEU A 72 1.98 -0.37 2.50
N GLY A 73 2.64 -1.54 2.63
CA GLY A 73 2.10 -2.81 2.15
C GLY A 73 1.83 -2.80 0.65
N ALA A 74 2.81 -2.33 -0.12
CA ALA A 74 2.64 -1.95 -1.52
C ALA A 74 2.40 -3.13 -2.48
N GLY A 75 2.75 -4.37 -2.08
CA GLY A 75 2.61 -5.56 -2.92
C GLY A 75 3.34 -5.43 -4.26
N THR A 76 2.60 -5.04 -5.30
CA THR A 76 3.16 -4.79 -6.64
C THR A 76 3.72 -3.38 -6.82
N GLY A 77 3.38 -2.43 -5.93
CA GLY A 77 3.86 -1.05 -5.95
C GLY A 77 3.13 -0.12 -6.94
N VAL A 78 1.99 -0.52 -7.46
CA VAL A 78 1.31 0.25 -8.52
C VAL A 78 1.00 1.69 -8.11
N VAL A 79 0.60 1.94 -6.86
CA VAL A 79 0.24 3.29 -6.38
C VAL A 79 1.48 4.16 -6.22
N GLY A 80 2.53 3.65 -5.56
CA GLY A 80 3.78 4.37 -5.35
C GLY A 80 4.54 4.63 -6.65
N ILE A 81 4.56 3.66 -7.58
CA ILE A 81 5.15 3.84 -8.91
C ILE A 81 4.41 4.95 -9.67
N LEU A 82 3.06 4.95 -9.65
CA LEU A 82 2.27 6.02 -10.26
C LEU A 82 2.60 7.38 -9.63
N ALA A 83 2.64 7.47 -8.30
CA ALA A 83 2.96 8.71 -7.61
C ALA A 83 4.36 9.25 -8.02
N ALA A 84 5.36 8.37 -8.17
CA ALA A 84 6.68 8.75 -8.62
C ALA A 84 6.69 9.21 -10.09
N ARG A 85 5.92 8.55 -10.97
CA ARG A 85 5.74 8.99 -12.37
C ARG A 85 5.13 10.38 -12.47
N LEU A 86 4.28 10.75 -11.51
CA LEU A 86 3.65 12.06 -11.39
C LEU A 86 4.52 13.10 -10.67
N GLY A 87 5.74 12.74 -10.28
CA GLY A 87 6.75 13.66 -9.75
C GLY A 87 6.79 13.77 -8.23
N ALA A 88 6.22 12.82 -7.50
CA ALA A 88 6.43 12.71 -6.06
C ALA A 88 7.83 12.14 -5.73
N GLU A 89 8.33 12.44 -4.53
CA GLU A 89 9.46 11.76 -3.91
C GLU A 89 8.92 10.58 -3.10
N VAL A 90 9.11 9.36 -3.61
CA VAL A 90 8.39 8.18 -3.09
C VAL A 90 9.31 7.19 -2.40
N THR A 91 8.87 6.72 -1.25
CA THR A 91 9.36 5.49 -0.60
C THR A 91 8.24 4.45 -0.64
N ILE A 92 8.51 3.30 -1.26
CA ILE A 92 7.56 2.18 -1.37
C ILE A 92 8.00 1.11 -0.38
N THR A 93 7.09 0.66 0.48
CA THR A 93 7.44 -0.27 1.55
C THR A 93 6.55 -1.51 1.58
N ASP A 94 7.14 -2.64 1.94
CA ASP A 94 6.46 -3.90 2.22
C ASP A 94 7.35 -4.78 3.10
N LEU A 95 6.90 -6.00 3.41
CA LEU A 95 7.73 -7.01 4.04
C LEU A 95 8.88 -7.43 3.11
N PRO A 96 10.02 -7.87 3.66
CA PRO A 96 11.23 -8.22 2.88
C PRO A 96 10.96 -9.15 1.69
N LEU A 97 9.99 -10.07 1.82
CA LEU A 97 9.65 -11.03 0.79
C LEU A 97 9.09 -10.39 -0.50
N ALA A 98 8.37 -9.27 -0.39
CA ALA A 98 7.76 -8.57 -1.52
C ALA A 98 8.76 -7.64 -2.28
N LEU A 99 9.89 -7.27 -1.67
CA LEU A 99 10.81 -6.28 -2.23
C LEU A 99 11.39 -6.65 -3.60
N PRO A 100 11.71 -7.92 -3.92
CA PRO A 100 12.20 -8.27 -5.25
C PRO A 100 11.18 -7.96 -6.37
N GLN A 101 9.89 -8.25 -6.14
CA GLN A 101 8.81 -7.91 -7.08
C GLN A 101 8.65 -6.39 -7.20
N LEU A 102 8.64 -5.68 -6.08
CA LEU A 102 8.57 -4.21 -6.06
C LEU A 102 9.72 -3.58 -6.86
N GLN A 103 10.96 -4.02 -6.60
CA GLN A 103 12.14 -3.48 -7.30
C GLN A 103 12.10 -3.77 -8.80
N ALA A 104 11.62 -4.94 -9.21
CA ALA A 104 11.43 -5.29 -10.62
C ALA A 104 10.39 -4.37 -11.27
N ASN A 105 9.25 -4.13 -10.61
CA ASN A 105 8.20 -3.25 -11.11
C ASN A 105 8.66 -1.78 -11.18
N VAL A 106 9.37 -1.28 -10.19
CA VAL A 106 9.98 0.06 -10.25
C VAL A 106 10.92 0.17 -11.45
N SER A 107 11.79 -0.83 -11.66
CA SER A 107 12.76 -0.84 -12.77
C SER A 107 12.08 -0.90 -14.14
N ALA A 108 10.97 -1.66 -14.27
CA ALA A 108 10.21 -1.77 -15.51
C ALA A 108 9.44 -0.49 -15.88
N ASN A 109 9.23 0.41 -14.92
CA ASN A 109 8.45 1.64 -15.10
C ASN A 109 9.29 2.93 -15.14
N VAL A 110 10.60 2.83 -15.34
CA VAL A 110 11.45 4.01 -15.53
C VAL A 110 11.00 4.77 -16.78
N PRO A 111 10.63 6.06 -16.66
CA PRO A 111 10.25 6.85 -17.83
C PRO A 111 11.42 7.02 -18.81
N PRO A 112 11.16 7.21 -20.12
CA PRO A 112 12.23 7.42 -21.11
C PRO A 112 13.14 8.63 -20.80
N ALA A 113 12.60 9.67 -20.18
CA ALA A 113 13.33 10.86 -19.74
C ALA A 113 13.95 10.73 -18.33
N GLY A 114 13.86 9.54 -17.71
CA GLY A 114 14.15 9.35 -16.30
C GLY A 114 12.99 9.76 -15.39
N TRP A 115 13.14 9.52 -14.09
CA TRP A 115 12.13 9.90 -13.11
C TRP A 115 12.02 11.43 -13.00
N PRO A 116 10.78 11.99 -12.90
CA PRO A 116 10.58 13.45 -12.76
C PRO A 116 11.18 14.04 -11.48
N SER A 117 11.33 13.19 -10.46
CA SER A 117 12.02 13.46 -9.20
C SER A 117 13.14 12.42 -9.01
N ALA A 118 13.40 11.94 -7.80
CA ALA A 118 14.29 10.82 -7.57
C ALA A 118 13.62 9.48 -7.93
N PRO A 119 14.38 8.43 -8.29
CA PRO A 119 13.84 7.07 -8.36
C PRO A 119 13.19 6.69 -7.03
N PRO A 120 12.04 5.96 -7.04
CA PRO A 120 11.42 5.50 -5.80
C PRO A 120 12.38 4.63 -4.99
N ALA A 121 12.49 4.90 -3.69
CA ALA A 121 13.18 4.00 -2.77
C ALA A 121 12.26 2.80 -2.45
N VAL A 122 12.80 1.58 -2.49
CA VAL A 122 12.10 0.36 -2.09
C VAL A 122 12.75 -0.17 -0.82
N LEU A 123 12.02 -0.17 0.29
CA LEU A 123 12.55 -0.47 1.62
C LEU A 123 11.65 -1.46 2.38
N PRO A 124 12.24 -2.34 3.22
CA PRO A 124 11.45 -3.18 4.12
C PRO A 124 10.80 -2.33 5.22
N LEU A 125 9.56 -2.65 5.57
CA LEU A 125 8.88 -2.11 6.74
C LEU A 125 7.90 -3.13 7.31
N CYS A 126 8.13 -3.56 8.54
CA CYS A 126 7.21 -4.33 9.36
C CYS A 126 6.47 -3.38 10.31
N TRP A 127 5.14 -3.38 10.25
CA TRP A 127 4.33 -2.46 11.07
C TRP A 127 4.53 -2.73 12.56
N GLY A 128 4.67 -1.67 13.34
CA GLY A 128 4.91 -1.74 14.79
C GLY A 128 6.36 -2.04 15.18
N GLU A 129 7.20 -2.53 14.26
CA GLU A 129 8.58 -2.92 14.53
C GLU A 129 9.59 -1.90 13.98
N ASP A 130 9.58 -1.68 12.66
CA ASP A 130 10.61 -0.88 11.98
C ASP A 130 10.23 0.58 11.77
N HIS A 131 8.98 0.96 12.01
CA HIS A 131 8.43 2.27 11.62
C HIS A 131 9.19 3.45 12.22
N LEU A 132 9.81 3.31 13.40
CA LEU A 132 10.59 4.37 14.04
C LEU A 132 11.91 4.69 13.31
N ALA A 133 12.37 3.82 12.42
CA ALA A 133 13.54 4.07 11.58
C ALA A 133 13.22 4.99 10.39
N PHE A 134 11.93 5.21 10.10
CA PHE A 134 11.48 6.08 9.02
C PHE A 134 11.24 7.51 9.52
N PRO A 135 11.48 8.53 8.68
CA PRO A 135 11.13 9.90 9.01
C PRO A 135 9.61 10.07 9.16
N SER A 136 9.19 11.16 9.79
CA SER A 136 7.78 11.50 10.00
C SER A 136 7.36 12.82 9.33
N ASP A 137 8.14 13.29 8.37
CA ASP A 137 7.92 14.53 7.61
C ASP A 137 7.40 14.25 6.19
N TRP A 138 6.55 13.26 6.09
CA TRP A 138 5.82 12.95 4.86
C TRP A 138 4.70 13.96 4.62
N ASP A 139 4.31 14.13 3.34
CA ASP A 139 3.08 14.83 2.98
C ASP A 139 1.90 13.85 2.91
N LEU A 140 2.15 12.65 2.36
CA LEU A 140 1.12 11.63 2.16
C LEU A 140 1.62 10.25 2.58
N VAL A 141 0.71 9.48 3.20
CA VAL A 141 0.87 8.05 3.46
C VAL A 141 -0.21 7.31 2.67
N LEU A 142 0.20 6.39 1.79
CA LEU A 142 -0.70 5.66 0.90
C LEU A 142 -0.83 4.20 1.33
N CYS A 143 -2.06 3.71 1.37
CA CYS A 143 -2.40 2.36 1.80
C CYS A 143 -3.50 1.80 0.92
N ALA A 144 -3.25 0.65 0.29
CA ALA A 144 -4.25 0.00 -0.56
C ALA A 144 -4.44 -1.47 -0.20
N ASP A 145 -5.63 -1.82 0.24
CA ASP A 145 -6.10 -3.16 0.66
C ASP A 145 -5.26 -3.85 1.74
N ILE A 146 -4.67 -3.07 2.64
CA ILE A 146 -3.79 -3.57 3.71
C ILE A 146 -4.54 -3.89 5.01
N VAL A 147 -5.85 -3.60 5.08
CA VAL A 147 -6.69 -3.82 6.26
C VAL A 147 -7.39 -5.18 6.14
N TYR A 148 -6.66 -6.27 6.40
CA TYR A 148 -7.16 -7.65 6.24
C TYR A 148 -6.71 -8.62 7.33
N LEU A 149 -5.78 -8.24 8.23
CA LEU A 149 -5.31 -9.04 9.35
C LEU A 149 -5.63 -8.33 10.67
N PRO A 150 -6.74 -8.65 11.36
CA PRO A 150 -7.17 -7.95 12.58
C PRO A 150 -6.11 -7.89 13.67
N GLU A 151 -5.26 -8.91 13.79
CA GLU A 151 -4.17 -8.98 14.76
C GLU A 151 -3.08 -7.91 14.52
N THR A 152 -2.97 -7.38 13.31
CA THR A 152 -1.98 -6.34 12.95
C THR A 152 -2.55 -4.92 13.08
N TYR A 153 -3.85 -4.74 13.31
CA TYR A 153 -4.48 -3.42 13.36
C TYR A 153 -3.85 -2.44 14.33
N PRO A 154 -3.54 -2.83 15.60
CA PRO A 154 -2.86 -1.92 16.52
C PRO A 154 -1.48 -1.49 16.00
N LEU A 155 -0.72 -2.40 15.40
CA LEU A 155 0.62 -2.15 14.85
C LEU A 155 0.57 -1.22 13.64
N LEU A 156 -0.44 -1.40 12.77
CA LEU A 156 -0.68 -0.50 11.64
C LEU A 156 -1.03 0.91 12.09
N VAL A 157 -1.91 1.04 13.10
CA VAL A 157 -2.27 2.36 13.68
C VAL A 157 -1.06 3.03 14.31
N GLU A 158 -0.19 2.29 14.99
CA GLU A 158 1.07 2.80 15.56
C GLU A 158 2.00 3.33 14.46
N THR A 159 2.18 2.55 13.40
CA THR A 159 2.99 2.94 12.23
C THR A 159 2.44 4.21 11.59
N LEU A 160 1.14 4.25 11.30
CA LEU A 160 0.47 5.44 10.75
C LEU A 160 0.63 6.66 11.66
N ALA A 161 0.49 6.48 12.99
CA ALA A 161 0.62 7.57 13.95
C ALA A 161 2.03 8.18 14.00
N HIS A 162 3.07 7.36 13.78
CA HIS A 162 4.44 7.85 13.64
C HIS A 162 4.63 8.60 12.32
N LEU A 163 4.24 8.00 11.21
CA LEU A 163 4.45 8.57 9.87
C LEU A 163 3.65 9.87 9.66
N CYS A 164 2.46 9.98 10.28
CA CYS A 164 1.62 11.17 10.20
C CYS A 164 1.87 12.18 11.34
N LYS A 165 2.92 12.00 12.15
CA LYS A 165 3.18 12.83 13.34
C LYS A 165 3.28 14.32 13.04
N ASN A 166 3.83 14.69 11.89
CA ASN A 166 4.10 16.07 11.49
C ASN A 166 3.10 16.60 10.45
N GLY A 167 1.88 16.05 10.41
CA GLY A 167 0.77 16.57 9.62
C GLY A 167 0.56 15.90 8.26
N ALA A 168 1.23 14.77 7.98
CA ALA A 168 0.93 13.97 6.80
C ALA A 168 -0.53 13.50 6.82
N VAL A 169 -1.11 13.39 5.62
CA VAL A 169 -2.44 12.84 5.41
C VAL A 169 -2.31 11.40 4.92
N ALA A 170 -3.00 10.46 5.58
CA ALA A 170 -3.09 9.10 5.11
C ALA A 170 -4.33 8.90 4.23
N TYR A 171 -4.16 8.27 3.06
CA TYR A 171 -5.24 7.76 2.23
C TYR A 171 -5.23 6.23 2.28
N LEU A 172 -6.36 5.67 2.71
CA LEU A 172 -6.52 4.23 2.84
C LEU A 172 -7.69 3.78 1.97
N SER A 173 -7.39 2.99 0.94
CA SER A 173 -8.39 2.33 0.10
C SER A 173 -8.52 0.88 0.53
N SER A 174 -9.74 0.43 0.81
CA SER A 174 -9.98 -0.94 1.28
C SER A 174 -11.24 -1.53 0.70
N LYS A 175 -11.14 -2.79 0.27
CA LYS A 175 -12.32 -3.61 0.10
C LYS A 175 -12.91 -3.93 1.47
N MET A 176 -14.20 -3.66 1.65
CA MET A 176 -14.87 -3.82 2.94
C MET A 176 -15.25 -5.28 3.15
N ARG A 177 -14.43 -6.03 3.89
CA ARG A 177 -14.62 -7.47 4.17
C ARG A 177 -15.04 -7.68 5.62
N THR A 178 -16.22 -8.27 5.82
CA THR A 178 -16.76 -8.55 7.16
C THR A 178 -15.88 -9.56 7.91
N GLU A 179 -15.38 -10.57 7.21
CA GLU A 179 -14.49 -11.62 7.76
C GLU A 179 -13.17 -11.07 8.30
N HIS A 180 -12.71 -9.95 7.77
CA HIS A 180 -11.50 -9.24 8.23
C HIS A 180 -11.81 -8.10 9.20
N ARG A 181 -13.08 -7.88 9.56
CA ARG A 181 -13.51 -6.77 10.42
C ARG A 181 -12.97 -5.40 9.92
N THR A 182 -12.91 -5.22 8.60
CA THR A 182 -12.35 -4.01 7.99
C THR A 182 -13.04 -2.74 8.49
N GLN A 183 -14.35 -2.77 8.71
CA GLN A 183 -15.11 -1.65 9.27
C GLN A 183 -14.62 -1.29 10.68
N SER A 184 -14.42 -2.28 11.55
CA SER A 184 -13.91 -2.07 12.92
C SER A 184 -12.53 -1.41 12.94
N PHE A 185 -11.65 -1.70 11.97
CA PHE A 185 -10.39 -0.98 11.85
C PHE A 185 -10.59 0.53 11.74
N TYR A 186 -11.49 0.98 10.88
CA TYR A 186 -11.74 2.41 10.67
C TYR A 186 -12.47 3.06 11.82
N GLU A 187 -13.51 2.41 12.36
CA GLU A 187 -14.42 2.97 13.36
C GLU A 187 -13.90 2.87 14.80
N GLU A 188 -13.04 1.91 15.11
CA GLU A 188 -12.55 1.66 16.47
C GLU A 188 -11.04 1.91 16.58
N HIS A 189 -10.23 1.26 15.72
CA HIS A 189 -8.77 1.32 15.83
C HIS A 189 -8.21 2.65 15.31
N LEU A 190 -8.51 3.01 14.06
CA LEU A 190 -7.94 4.21 13.45
C LEU A 190 -8.48 5.48 14.07
N GLN A 191 -9.78 5.55 14.37
CA GLN A 191 -10.41 6.69 15.04
C GLN A 191 -9.88 6.92 16.46
N SER A 192 -9.20 5.97 17.07
CA SER A 192 -8.58 6.19 18.38
C SER A 192 -7.49 7.27 18.37
N ARG A 193 -6.83 7.50 17.21
CA ARG A 193 -5.72 8.45 17.05
C ARG A 193 -5.88 9.41 15.88
N PHE A 194 -6.87 9.20 15.00
CA PHE A 194 -7.05 9.97 13.77
C PHE A 194 -8.46 10.54 13.68
N ASP A 195 -8.57 11.69 13.03
CA ASP A 195 -9.81 12.14 12.42
C ASP A 195 -9.94 11.42 11.08
N VAL A 196 -10.98 10.61 10.93
CA VAL A 196 -11.18 9.72 9.80
C VAL A 196 -12.42 10.16 9.03
N GLU A 197 -12.23 10.43 7.74
CA GLU A 197 -13.27 10.84 6.81
C GLU A 197 -13.43 9.78 5.72
N LEU A 198 -14.66 9.32 5.48
CA LEU A 198 -14.99 8.49 4.31
C LEU A 198 -15.14 9.43 3.10
N VAL A 199 -14.15 9.41 2.20
CA VAL A 199 -14.11 10.34 1.04
C VAL A 199 -14.67 9.73 -0.25
N LEU A 200 -14.70 8.40 -0.35
CA LEU A 200 -15.35 7.70 -1.45
C LEU A 200 -15.92 6.37 -0.96
N ARG A 201 -17.15 6.07 -1.40
CA ARG A 201 -17.79 4.77 -1.24
C ARG A 201 -18.20 4.23 -2.61
N ASP A 202 -17.70 3.07 -2.96
CA ASP A 202 -18.14 2.31 -4.13
C ASP A 202 -18.88 1.05 -3.69
N ASP A 203 -20.21 1.14 -3.67
CA ASP A 203 -21.09 0.02 -3.28
C ASP A 203 -21.02 -1.15 -4.27
N LYS A 204 -20.69 -0.89 -5.55
CA LYS A 204 -20.62 -1.94 -6.58
C LYS A 204 -19.40 -2.84 -6.39
N GLN A 205 -18.27 -2.23 -6.04
CA GLN A 205 -17.02 -2.93 -5.79
C GLN A 205 -16.80 -3.27 -4.31
N ASN A 206 -17.72 -2.80 -3.44
CA ASN A 206 -17.61 -2.89 -1.99
C ASN A 206 -16.27 -2.33 -1.50
N ASN A 207 -15.87 -1.17 -2.03
CA ASN A 207 -14.61 -0.51 -1.71
C ASN A 207 -14.85 0.90 -1.16
N ASN A 208 -14.14 1.22 -0.09
CA ASN A 208 -14.16 2.55 0.52
C ASN A 208 -12.77 3.17 0.46
N ILE A 209 -12.73 4.50 0.32
CA ILE A 209 -11.51 5.28 0.51
C ILE A 209 -11.72 6.22 1.68
N TYR A 210 -10.79 6.15 2.62
CA TYR A 210 -10.75 7.00 3.81
C TYR A 210 -9.56 7.94 3.74
N ARG A 211 -9.79 9.17 4.20
CA ARG A 211 -8.76 10.16 4.46
C ARG A 211 -8.62 10.28 5.97
N ALA A 212 -7.40 10.16 6.45
CA ALA A 212 -7.13 10.22 7.89
C ALA A 212 -6.03 11.24 8.19
N SER A 213 -6.25 12.06 9.20
CA SER A 213 -5.29 13.03 9.73
C SER A 213 -5.08 12.77 11.22
N LYS A 214 -3.82 12.69 11.66
CA LYS A 214 -3.52 12.44 13.07
C LYS A 214 -4.05 13.57 13.93
N ARG A 215 -4.73 13.22 15.02
CA ARG A 215 -5.17 14.22 16.02
C ARG A 215 -3.96 14.81 16.72
N ALA A 216 -4.05 16.11 17.03
CA ALA A 216 -3.09 16.74 17.92
C ALA A 216 -3.11 16.05 19.29
N GLU A 217 -1.95 15.79 19.85
CA GLU A 217 -1.83 15.33 21.24
C GLU A 217 -2.11 16.54 22.13
N GLU A 218 -3.11 16.43 23.02
CA GLU A 218 -3.42 17.46 24.03
C GLU A 218 -2.31 17.55 25.09
#